data_c0128d1390244f026a3ece59c0b9b7ab
#
_entry.id   c0128d1390244f026a3ece59c0b9b7ab
#
_cell.length_a   1.000
_cell.length_b   1.000
_cell.length_c   1.000
_cell.angle_alpha   90.00
_cell.angle_beta   90.00
_cell.angle_gamma   90.00
#
_symmetry.space_group_name_H-M   'P 1'
#
loop_
_entity.id
_entity.type
_entity.pdbx_description
1 polymer ?
#
loop_
_entity_poly.entity_id
_entity_poly.type
_entity_poly.pdbx_seq_one_letter_code
_entity_poly.pdbx_strand_id
1 'polypeptide(L)'
;MKTKLWMMIGVVIASFTLTSCQSVPTKGLIHKESYNTPKVMIEPHADTDNDGVPDIIDNCPNTPKGVVMDEYGCPLTTIGTGLQMEYRAFFAKGSSELTSKYQVELDKVAARMKEYDTAIFKIEAHISEDEINKELSSLPKNRALIIKNYLLLKHSIESSRLMTLNCDARAPIAPNDTEEGRAFNRRVYGLLTEPDSDYPINLKDGICVEF
;
A
#
# COMPACT_ATOMS: atom_id res chain seq x y z
N MET A 1 -11.65 -66.25 61.98
CA MET A 1 -12.22 -66.76 60.70
C MET A 1 -11.90 -65.62 59.65
N LYS A 2 -10.97 -65.95 58.76
CA LYS A 2 -10.40 -65.01 57.78
C LYS A 2 -10.85 -65.47 56.42
N THR A 3 -11.70 -64.64 55.75
CA THR A 3 -12.09 -64.86 54.37
C THR A 3 -11.24 -63.96 53.50
N LYS A 4 -10.39 -64.53 52.64
CA LYS A 4 -9.61 -63.86 51.64
C LYS A 4 -10.48 -63.56 50.40
N LEU A 5 -10.65 -62.37 50.04
CA LEU A 5 -11.28 -61.89 48.78
C LEU A 5 -10.19 -61.83 47.71
N TRP A 6 -10.29 -62.61 46.68
CA TRP A 6 -9.42 -62.62 45.53
C TRP A 6 -9.91 -61.58 44.50
N MET A 7 -9.11 -60.57 44.24
CA MET A 7 -9.40 -59.54 43.23
C MET A 7 -8.81 -60.04 41.89
N MET A 8 -9.68 -60.37 40.96
CA MET A 8 -9.28 -60.63 39.57
C MET A 8 -9.05 -59.33 38.85
N ILE A 9 -7.80 -59.10 38.47
CA ILE A 9 -7.47 -57.98 37.63
C ILE A 9 -7.67 -58.36 36.15
N GLY A 10 -8.75 -57.95 35.56
CA GLY A 10 -8.99 -58.05 34.10
C GLY A 10 -8.14 -57.10 33.33
N VAL A 11 -7.17 -57.62 32.58
CA VAL A 11 -6.39 -56.84 31.61
C VAL A 11 -7.25 -56.64 30.37
N VAL A 12 -7.74 -55.41 30.17
CA VAL A 12 -8.41 -55.00 28.93
C VAL A 12 -7.31 -54.60 27.94
N ILE A 13 -7.06 -55.47 26.97
CA ILE A 13 -6.20 -55.15 25.83
C ILE A 13 -7.03 -54.31 24.86
N ALA A 14 -6.82 -52.99 24.86
CA ALA A 14 -7.39 -52.10 23.86
C ALA A 14 -6.61 -52.28 22.56
N SER A 15 -7.19 -52.99 21.61
CA SER A 15 -6.67 -53.08 20.24
C SER A 15 -6.84 -51.70 19.53
N PHE A 16 -5.77 -50.97 19.41
CA PHE A 16 -5.75 -49.77 18.54
C PHE A 16 -5.75 -50.22 17.07
N THR A 17 -6.87 -50.16 16.42
CA THR A 17 -6.94 -50.24 14.96
C THR A 17 -6.41 -48.93 14.36
N LEU A 18 -5.23 -49.00 13.76
CA LEU A 18 -4.68 -47.95 12.91
C LEU A 18 -5.57 -47.83 11.68
N THR A 19 -6.47 -46.84 11.70
CA THR A 19 -7.18 -46.41 10.52
C THR A 19 -6.18 -45.73 9.60
N SER A 20 -5.76 -46.46 8.57
CA SER A 20 -4.99 -45.91 7.45
C SER A 20 -5.77 -44.78 6.81
N CYS A 21 -5.24 -43.55 6.90
CA CYS A 21 -5.71 -42.43 6.04
C CYS A 21 -5.43 -42.79 4.59
N GLN A 22 -6.44 -43.26 3.88
CA GLN A 22 -6.40 -43.32 2.42
C GLN A 22 -6.42 -41.91 1.89
N SER A 23 -5.30 -41.49 1.33
CA SER A 23 -5.22 -40.27 0.53
C SER A 23 -6.08 -40.44 -0.71
N VAL A 24 -7.22 -39.75 -0.74
CA VAL A 24 -8.05 -39.61 -1.93
C VAL A 24 -7.23 -38.84 -2.96
N PRO A 25 -6.98 -39.33 -4.16
CA PRO A 25 -6.36 -38.56 -5.21
C PRO A 25 -7.39 -37.55 -5.68
N THR A 26 -7.33 -36.31 -5.16
CA THR A 26 -8.01 -35.18 -5.76
C THR A 26 -7.35 -34.91 -7.12
N LYS A 27 -7.92 -35.48 -8.15
CA LYS A 27 -7.74 -35.03 -9.52
C LYS A 27 -8.43 -33.66 -9.62
N GLY A 28 -7.88 -32.66 -8.93
CA GLY A 28 -8.20 -31.27 -9.13
C GLY A 28 -7.60 -30.88 -10.46
N LEU A 29 -8.43 -30.75 -11.47
CA LEU A 29 -8.17 -29.92 -12.63
C LEU A 29 -7.92 -28.49 -12.08
N ILE A 30 -6.66 -28.19 -11.79
CA ILE A 30 -6.23 -26.82 -11.71
C ILE A 30 -6.27 -26.35 -13.16
N HIS A 31 -7.41 -25.82 -13.59
CA HIS A 31 -7.41 -24.87 -14.69
C HIS A 31 -6.51 -23.72 -14.21
N LYS A 32 -5.25 -23.78 -14.59
CA LYS A 32 -4.45 -22.56 -14.72
C LYS A 32 -5.13 -21.76 -15.86
N GLU A 33 -6.19 -21.08 -15.55
CA GLU A 33 -6.54 -19.89 -16.31
C GLU A 33 -5.35 -18.97 -16.09
N SER A 34 -4.49 -18.96 -17.10
CA SER A 34 -3.55 -17.88 -17.32
C SER A 34 -4.41 -16.63 -17.50
N TYR A 35 -4.68 -15.94 -16.41
CA TYR A 35 -5.12 -14.57 -16.48
C TYR A 35 -3.95 -13.81 -17.10
N ASN A 36 -3.94 -13.73 -18.43
CA ASN A 36 -3.28 -12.65 -19.13
C ASN A 36 -4.06 -11.38 -18.77
N THR A 37 -3.95 -10.95 -17.52
CA THR A 37 -4.18 -9.56 -17.23
C THR A 37 -3.17 -8.83 -18.09
N PRO A 38 -3.60 -7.95 -19.01
CA PRO A 38 -2.66 -7.09 -19.68
C PRO A 38 -1.92 -6.40 -18.55
N LYS A 39 -0.62 -6.69 -18.43
CA LYS A 39 0.27 -5.94 -17.59
C LYS A 39 0.30 -4.58 -18.25
N VAL A 40 -0.60 -3.69 -17.82
CA VAL A 40 -0.51 -2.28 -18.16
C VAL A 40 0.79 -1.83 -17.53
N MET A 41 1.86 -2.05 -18.27
CA MET A 41 3.09 -1.33 -18.05
C MET A 41 2.69 0.10 -18.39
N ILE A 42 2.62 0.95 -17.37
CA ILE A 42 2.65 2.39 -17.62
C ILE A 42 3.99 2.56 -18.34
N GLU A 43 3.92 2.70 -19.66
CA GLU A 43 5.07 3.09 -20.45
C GLU A 43 5.64 4.35 -19.78
N PRO A 44 6.95 4.52 -19.70
CA PRO A 44 7.49 5.76 -19.17
C PRO A 44 6.96 6.90 -20.04
N HIS A 45 5.96 7.61 -19.49
CA HIS A 45 5.43 8.81 -20.13
C HIS A 45 6.54 9.85 -20.22
N ALA A 46 6.46 10.71 -21.24
CA ALA A 46 7.33 11.86 -21.32
C ALA A 46 7.27 12.66 -20.02
N ASP A 47 8.44 13.04 -19.54
CA ASP A 47 8.67 13.87 -18.36
C ASP A 47 9.76 14.85 -18.80
N THR A 48 9.34 16.00 -19.33
CA THR A 48 10.18 16.90 -20.12
C THR A 48 11.22 17.61 -19.26
N ASP A 49 10.88 17.98 -18.03
CA ASP A 49 11.78 18.67 -17.11
C ASP A 49 12.47 17.72 -16.11
N ASN A 50 12.10 16.43 -16.15
CA ASN A 50 12.63 15.36 -15.30
C ASN A 50 12.43 15.61 -13.80
N ASP A 51 11.27 16.13 -13.46
CA ASP A 51 10.87 16.36 -12.08
C ASP A 51 10.19 15.14 -11.44
N GLY A 52 9.89 14.10 -12.23
CA GLY A 52 9.25 12.86 -11.82
C GLY A 52 7.74 12.88 -11.97
N VAL A 53 7.15 13.95 -12.50
CA VAL A 53 5.73 14.07 -12.85
C VAL A 53 5.62 13.96 -14.38
N PRO A 54 4.86 12.99 -14.91
CA PRO A 54 4.66 12.89 -16.35
C PRO A 54 3.97 14.13 -16.93
N ASP A 55 4.40 14.58 -18.12
CA ASP A 55 3.87 15.75 -18.81
C ASP A 55 2.33 15.80 -18.88
N ILE A 56 1.68 14.63 -18.94
CA ILE A 56 0.21 14.54 -19.04
C ILE A 56 -0.52 15.01 -17.78
N ILE A 57 0.12 15.00 -16.63
CA ILE A 57 -0.44 15.42 -15.34
C ILE A 57 0.34 16.59 -14.73
N ASP A 58 1.40 17.02 -15.40
CA ASP A 58 2.24 18.12 -14.95
C ASP A 58 1.62 19.48 -15.30
N ASN A 59 1.32 20.25 -14.28
CA ASN A 59 0.81 21.62 -14.42
C ASN A 59 1.92 22.67 -14.48
N CYS A 60 3.16 22.28 -14.16
CA CYS A 60 4.31 23.17 -14.11
C CYS A 60 5.51 22.61 -14.91
N PRO A 61 5.44 22.55 -16.25
CA PRO A 61 6.34 21.79 -17.11
C PRO A 61 7.78 22.32 -17.22
N ASN A 62 8.21 23.14 -16.30
CA ASN A 62 9.58 23.67 -16.22
C ASN A 62 10.01 23.81 -14.76
N THR A 63 9.69 22.85 -13.93
CA THR A 63 10.06 22.86 -12.51
C THR A 63 11.57 22.75 -12.34
N PRO A 64 12.20 23.66 -11.57
CA PRO A 64 13.64 23.63 -11.33
C PRO A 64 14.04 22.37 -10.57
N LYS A 65 15.20 21.78 -10.94
CA LYS A 65 15.72 20.59 -10.26
C LYS A 65 15.96 20.82 -8.77
N GLY A 66 15.53 19.86 -7.95
CA GLY A 66 15.75 19.87 -6.51
C GLY A 66 14.75 20.73 -5.72
N VAL A 67 13.71 21.21 -6.39
CA VAL A 67 12.57 21.86 -5.72
C VAL A 67 11.59 20.78 -5.29
N VAL A 68 11.02 20.89 -4.10
CA VAL A 68 9.91 20.04 -3.67
C VAL A 68 8.62 20.53 -4.32
N MET A 69 7.85 19.60 -4.86
CA MET A 69 6.67 19.87 -5.69
C MET A 69 5.43 19.23 -5.08
N ASP A 70 4.28 19.69 -5.52
CA ASP A 70 3.01 19.02 -5.29
C ASP A 70 2.82 17.83 -6.27
N GLU A 71 1.69 17.15 -6.17
CA GLU A 71 1.38 16.01 -7.03
C GLU A 71 1.17 16.36 -8.50
N TYR A 72 1.12 17.63 -8.83
CA TYR A 72 0.95 18.19 -10.19
C TYR A 72 2.23 18.79 -10.78
N GLY A 73 3.39 18.53 -10.18
CA GLY A 73 4.68 19.05 -10.66
C GLY A 73 4.95 20.50 -10.27
N CYS A 74 4.06 21.16 -9.54
CA CYS A 74 4.24 22.58 -9.22
C CYS A 74 5.06 22.79 -7.94
N PRO A 75 6.02 23.75 -7.96
CA PRO A 75 6.81 24.06 -6.79
C PRO A 75 5.96 24.44 -5.59
N LEU A 76 6.24 23.82 -4.46
CA LEU A 76 5.61 24.17 -3.21
C LEU A 76 6.17 25.49 -2.71
N THR A 77 5.33 26.53 -2.77
CA THR A 77 5.70 27.90 -2.36
C THR A 77 5.73 28.10 -0.84
N THR A 78 5.80 27.03 -0.05
CA THR A 78 5.91 27.17 1.40
C THR A 78 7.29 27.73 1.76
N ILE A 79 7.30 28.93 2.26
CA ILE A 79 8.44 29.62 2.87
C ILE A 79 8.77 28.92 4.20
N GLY A 80 9.23 27.68 4.09
CA GLY A 80 9.63 26.88 5.23
C GLY A 80 10.94 26.18 4.92
N THR A 81 11.96 26.38 5.74
CA THR A 81 13.23 25.65 5.70
C THR A 81 13.07 24.21 6.20
N GLY A 82 11.84 23.71 6.21
CA GLY A 82 11.49 22.41 6.77
C GLY A 82 11.77 21.23 5.84
N LEU A 83 11.87 20.06 6.43
CA LEU A 83 12.00 18.78 5.72
C LEU A 83 10.74 18.55 4.87
N GLN A 84 10.93 18.33 3.57
CA GLN A 84 9.86 17.87 2.67
C GLN A 84 10.44 16.85 1.71
N MET A 85 9.79 15.69 1.60
CA MET A 85 10.14 14.65 0.63
C MET A 85 8.86 13.96 0.18
N GLU A 86 8.68 13.90 -1.12
CA GLU A 86 7.55 13.22 -1.73
C GLU A 86 7.84 11.76 -2.04
N TYR A 87 6.76 11.00 -2.09
CA TYR A 87 6.75 9.62 -2.52
C TYR A 87 5.50 9.36 -3.38
N ARG A 88 5.68 8.64 -4.47
CA ARG A 88 4.56 8.20 -5.32
C ARG A 88 4.69 6.73 -5.64
N ALA A 89 3.58 6.01 -5.55
CA ALA A 89 3.47 4.63 -6.01
C ALA A 89 2.16 4.44 -6.77
N PHE A 90 2.25 3.82 -7.95
CA PHE A 90 1.09 3.50 -8.77
C PHE A 90 0.80 1.99 -8.72
N PHE A 91 -0.49 1.65 -8.84
CA PHE A 91 -0.97 0.29 -8.67
C PHE A 91 -1.73 -0.20 -9.90
N ALA A 92 -1.60 -1.50 -10.18
CA ALA A 92 -2.47 -2.13 -11.15
C ALA A 92 -3.93 -2.11 -10.65
N LYS A 93 -4.88 -2.18 -11.58
CA LYS A 93 -6.31 -2.22 -11.25
C LYS A 93 -6.61 -3.36 -10.28
N GLY A 94 -7.33 -3.05 -9.21
CA GLY A 94 -7.71 -4.01 -8.16
C GLY A 94 -6.56 -4.49 -7.27
N SER A 95 -5.34 -3.98 -7.46
CA SER A 95 -4.15 -4.43 -6.73
C SER A 95 -3.71 -3.41 -5.67
N SER A 96 -3.13 -3.94 -4.59
CA SER A 96 -2.35 -3.20 -3.60
C SER A 96 -0.90 -3.72 -3.51
N GLU A 97 -0.41 -4.40 -4.55
CA GLU A 97 0.94 -4.94 -4.59
C GLU A 97 1.99 -3.82 -4.71
N LEU A 98 2.91 -3.77 -3.75
CA LEU A 98 4.02 -2.83 -3.76
C LEU A 98 5.22 -3.42 -4.50
N THR A 99 5.46 -2.95 -5.72
CA THR A 99 6.56 -3.46 -6.55
C THR A 99 7.93 -3.06 -6.01
N SER A 100 8.98 -3.80 -6.40
CA SER A 100 10.36 -3.54 -5.95
C SER A 100 10.84 -2.13 -6.29
N LYS A 101 10.40 -1.53 -7.40
CA LYS A 101 10.71 -0.14 -7.77
C LYS A 101 10.29 0.81 -6.65
N TYR A 102 9.05 0.70 -6.20
CA TYR A 102 8.50 1.59 -5.15
C TYR A 102 9.03 1.26 -3.75
N GLN A 103 9.45 0.01 -3.52
CA GLN A 103 10.14 -0.35 -2.28
C GLN A 103 11.48 0.38 -2.14
N VAL A 104 12.25 0.49 -3.22
CA VAL A 104 13.53 1.23 -3.23
C VAL A 104 13.31 2.72 -2.91
N GLU A 105 12.27 3.33 -3.44
CA GLU A 105 11.93 4.73 -3.09
C GLU A 105 11.49 4.87 -1.62
N LEU A 106 10.75 3.89 -1.07
CA LEU A 106 10.41 3.87 0.34
C LEU A 106 11.64 3.67 1.26
N ASP A 107 12.65 2.94 0.80
CA ASP A 107 13.91 2.82 1.55
C ASP A 107 14.58 4.19 1.74
N LYS A 108 14.47 5.09 0.74
CA LYS A 108 14.96 6.47 0.86
C LYS A 108 14.14 7.28 1.85
N VAL A 109 12.80 7.15 1.82
CA VAL A 109 11.91 7.78 2.82
C VAL A 109 12.28 7.32 4.22
N ALA A 110 12.46 6.01 4.42
CA ALA A 110 12.87 5.46 5.71
C ALA A 110 14.21 6.00 6.20
N ALA A 111 15.20 6.15 5.32
CA ALA A 111 16.49 6.73 5.65
C ALA A 111 16.34 8.19 6.15
N ARG A 112 15.51 8.98 5.47
CA ARG A 112 15.22 10.36 5.89
C ARG A 112 14.46 10.42 7.21
N MET A 113 13.50 9.52 7.43
CA MET A 113 12.78 9.43 8.71
C MET A 113 13.69 9.05 9.88
N LYS A 114 14.77 8.32 9.62
CA LYS A 114 15.77 8.00 10.65
C LYS A 114 16.73 9.15 10.91
N GLU A 115 17.00 9.97 9.91
CA GLU A 115 17.82 11.19 10.04
C GLU A 115 17.07 12.29 10.78
N TYR A 116 15.74 12.38 10.56
CA TYR A 116 14.84 13.37 11.17
C TYR A 116 13.83 12.65 12.05
N ASP A 117 14.10 12.54 13.31
CA ASP A 117 13.36 11.72 14.28
C ASP A 117 11.97 12.27 14.63
N THR A 118 11.75 13.57 14.43
CA THR A 118 10.45 14.25 14.59
C THR A 118 9.55 14.13 13.36
N ALA A 119 10.11 13.90 12.17
CA ALA A 119 9.36 13.92 10.91
C ALA A 119 8.27 12.84 10.87
N ILE A 120 7.13 13.22 10.31
CA ILE A 120 5.98 12.35 10.05
C ILE A 120 5.84 12.07 8.55
N PHE A 121 5.33 10.90 8.22
CA PHE A 121 5.02 10.53 6.85
C PHE A 121 3.51 10.36 6.67
N LYS A 122 2.92 11.23 5.86
CA LYS A 122 1.50 11.25 5.54
C LYS A 122 1.29 10.44 4.26
N ILE A 123 0.40 9.45 4.30
CA ILE A 123 0.19 8.45 3.25
C ILE A 123 -1.25 8.56 2.76
N GLU A 124 -1.47 9.18 1.62
CA GLU A 124 -2.78 9.32 0.97
C GLU A 124 -2.98 8.21 -0.07
N ALA A 125 -4.05 7.44 0.05
CA ALA A 125 -4.35 6.37 -0.87
C ALA A 125 -5.60 6.65 -1.69
N HIS A 126 -5.47 6.46 -3.00
CA HIS A 126 -6.46 6.76 -4.01
C HIS A 126 -6.79 5.54 -4.86
N ILE A 127 -7.99 5.56 -5.41
CA ILE A 127 -8.48 4.61 -6.41
C ILE A 127 -8.98 5.36 -7.65
N SER A 128 -9.07 4.65 -8.76
CA SER A 128 -9.77 5.15 -9.94
C SER A 128 -11.28 4.95 -9.79
N GLU A 129 -12.05 5.68 -10.57
CA GLU A 129 -13.51 5.64 -10.51
C GLU A 129 -14.08 4.24 -10.81
N ASP A 130 -13.47 3.49 -11.70
CA ASP A 130 -13.86 2.12 -12.06
C ASP A 130 -13.47 1.05 -11.01
N GLU A 131 -12.79 1.44 -9.93
CA GLU A 131 -12.54 0.63 -8.74
C GLU A 131 -13.59 0.85 -7.63
N ILE A 132 -14.55 1.77 -7.81
CA ILE A 132 -15.62 2.04 -6.84
C ILE A 132 -16.64 0.89 -6.87
N ASN A 133 -16.45 -0.11 -6.01
CA ASN A 133 -17.42 -1.19 -5.82
C ASN A 133 -17.31 -1.78 -4.39
N LYS A 134 -18.29 -2.59 -4.01
CA LYS A 134 -18.33 -3.18 -2.65
C LYS A 134 -17.18 -4.15 -2.39
N GLU A 135 -16.73 -4.88 -3.40
CA GLU A 135 -15.66 -5.88 -3.28
C GLU A 135 -14.29 -5.23 -3.06
N LEU A 136 -14.09 -4.04 -3.64
CA LEU A 136 -12.85 -3.28 -3.57
C LEU A 136 -12.90 -2.13 -2.54
N SER A 137 -13.94 -2.06 -1.70
CA SER A 137 -14.13 -0.96 -0.73
C SER A 137 -12.97 -0.79 0.27
N SER A 138 -12.17 -1.84 0.51
CA SER A 138 -10.96 -1.79 1.35
C SER A 138 -9.68 -1.45 0.57
N LEU A 139 -9.75 -1.37 -0.78
CA LEU A 139 -8.56 -1.26 -1.63
C LEU A 139 -7.69 -0.03 -1.32
N PRO A 140 -8.26 1.20 -1.18
CA PRO A 140 -7.42 2.35 -0.85
C PRO A 140 -6.77 2.19 0.53
N LYS A 141 -7.48 1.64 1.52
CA LYS A 141 -6.87 1.34 2.82
C LYS A 141 -5.75 0.33 2.71
N ASN A 142 -5.94 -0.73 1.92
CA ASN A 142 -4.90 -1.75 1.71
C ASN A 142 -3.66 -1.15 1.04
N ARG A 143 -3.82 -0.22 0.09
CA ARG A 143 -2.70 0.50 -0.53
C ARG A 143 -1.92 1.35 0.48
N ALA A 144 -2.61 2.08 1.36
CA ALA A 144 -1.93 2.84 2.42
C ALA A 144 -1.24 1.91 3.44
N LEU A 145 -1.93 0.84 3.85
CA LEU A 145 -1.40 -0.10 4.84
C LEU A 145 -0.18 -0.87 4.36
N ILE A 146 -0.09 -1.23 3.08
CA ILE A 146 1.11 -1.91 2.56
C ILE A 146 2.35 -1.02 2.65
N ILE A 147 2.19 0.30 2.40
CA ILE A 147 3.25 1.29 2.57
C ILE A 147 3.63 1.44 4.05
N LYS A 148 2.63 1.66 4.92
CA LYS A 148 2.82 1.77 6.37
C LYS A 148 3.52 0.54 6.94
N ASN A 149 3.05 -0.66 6.60
CA ASN A 149 3.62 -1.90 7.09
C ASN A 149 5.05 -2.13 6.59
N TYR A 150 5.36 -1.74 5.36
CA TYR A 150 6.72 -1.82 4.84
C TYR A 150 7.69 -0.97 5.69
N LEU A 151 7.35 0.27 5.99
CA LEU A 151 8.16 1.16 6.81
C LEU A 151 8.28 0.68 8.25
N LEU A 152 7.17 0.21 8.82
CA LEU A 152 7.12 -0.29 10.21
C LEU A 152 7.91 -1.58 10.37
N LEU A 153 7.70 -2.58 9.51
CA LEU A 153 8.25 -3.92 9.69
C LEU A 153 9.69 -4.06 9.18
N LYS A 154 10.01 -3.43 8.05
CA LYS A 154 11.36 -3.51 7.47
C LYS A 154 12.31 -2.49 8.07
N HIS A 155 11.83 -1.29 8.37
CA HIS A 155 12.66 -0.17 8.78
C HIS A 155 12.50 0.22 10.24
N SER A 156 11.55 -0.40 10.97
CA SER A 156 11.27 -0.11 12.39
C SER A 156 10.88 1.36 12.62
N ILE A 157 10.19 1.97 11.65
CA ILE A 157 9.64 3.31 11.83
C ILE A 157 8.42 3.22 12.76
N GLU A 158 8.34 4.08 13.75
CA GLU A 158 7.24 4.09 14.73
C GLU A 158 5.90 4.41 14.07
N SER A 159 4.85 3.66 14.46
CA SER A 159 3.50 3.82 13.90
C SER A 159 2.91 5.22 14.09
N SER A 160 3.26 5.89 15.19
CA SER A 160 2.85 7.27 15.50
C SER A 160 3.36 8.30 14.50
N ARG A 161 4.40 7.97 13.76
CA ARG A 161 4.99 8.81 12.70
C ARG A 161 4.46 8.51 11.30
N LEU A 162 3.49 7.59 11.18
CA LEU A 162 2.94 7.12 9.92
C LEU A 162 1.43 7.35 9.88
N MET A 163 1.00 8.49 9.34
CA MET A 163 -0.41 8.85 9.17
C MET A 163 -0.96 8.23 7.89
N THR A 164 -2.11 7.56 7.97
CA THR A 164 -2.76 6.95 6.80
C THR A 164 -4.10 7.59 6.49
N LEU A 165 -4.31 7.94 5.23
CA LEU A 165 -5.46 8.66 4.74
C LEU A 165 -6.13 7.90 3.59
N ASN A 166 -7.44 7.73 3.71
CA ASN A 166 -8.28 7.19 2.62
C ASN A 166 -8.93 8.33 1.85
N CYS A 167 -8.52 8.53 0.62
CA CYS A 167 -9.06 9.54 -0.30
C CYS A 167 -10.07 8.95 -1.29
N ASP A 168 -10.17 7.63 -1.43
CA ASP A 168 -10.99 6.95 -2.43
C ASP A 168 -10.75 7.53 -3.85
N ALA A 169 -11.83 7.74 -4.62
CA ALA A 169 -11.77 8.39 -5.93
C ALA A 169 -12.10 9.90 -5.88
N ARG A 170 -12.02 10.52 -4.69
CA ARG A 170 -12.47 11.91 -4.47
C ARG A 170 -11.48 12.98 -4.88
N ALA A 171 -10.22 12.61 -5.12
CA ALA A 171 -9.16 13.51 -5.58
C ALA A 171 -8.43 12.91 -6.79
N PRO A 172 -9.07 12.84 -7.97
CA PRO A 172 -8.40 12.38 -9.17
C PRO A 172 -7.36 13.41 -9.65
N ILE A 173 -6.20 12.94 -10.12
CA ILE A 173 -5.17 13.78 -10.74
C ILE A 173 -5.21 13.72 -12.27
N ALA A 174 -5.96 12.78 -12.83
CA ALA A 174 -6.13 12.62 -14.25
C ALA A 174 -7.58 12.22 -14.58
N PRO A 175 -8.04 12.41 -15.85
CA PRO A 175 -9.37 12.03 -16.27
C PRO A 175 -9.64 10.53 -16.07
N ASN A 176 -10.83 10.15 -15.60
CA ASN A 176 -11.23 8.75 -15.42
C ASN A 176 -11.84 8.09 -16.67
N ASP A 177 -12.03 8.83 -17.76
CA ASP A 177 -12.58 8.35 -19.03
C ASP A 177 -11.59 7.49 -19.82
N THR A 178 -10.29 7.69 -19.62
CA THR A 178 -9.24 6.89 -20.25
C THR A 178 -8.62 5.89 -19.27
N GLU A 179 -8.10 4.75 -19.77
CA GLU A 179 -7.38 3.80 -18.91
C GLU A 179 -6.07 4.40 -18.38
N GLU A 180 -5.43 5.23 -19.17
CA GLU A 180 -4.23 5.96 -18.79
C GLU A 180 -4.49 6.87 -17.58
N GLY A 181 -5.50 7.73 -17.67
CA GLY A 181 -5.88 8.60 -16.56
C GLY A 181 -6.30 7.82 -15.32
N ARG A 182 -7.05 6.72 -15.48
CA ARG A 182 -7.37 5.82 -14.36
C ARG A 182 -6.12 5.21 -13.73
N ALA A 183 -5.10 4.87 -14.54
CA ALA A 183 -3.84 4.34 -14.02
C ALA A 183 -3.12 5.35 -13.10
N PHE A 184 -3.14 6.65 -13.44
CA PHE A 184 -2.61 7.70 -12.57
C PHE A 184 -3.44 7.88 -11.29
N ASN A 185 -4.74 7.68 -11.34
CA ASN A 185 -5.60 7.78 -10.17
C ASN A 185 -5.42 6.62 -9.18
N ARG A 186 -4.96 5.45 -9.64
CA ARG A 186 -4.62 4.28 -8.79
C ARG A 186 -3.25 4.47 -8.13
N ARG A 187 -3.17 5.36 -7.15
CA ARG A 187 -1.91 5.77 -6.55
C ARG A 187 -1.93 5.81 -5.02
N VAL A 188 -0.75 5.81 -4.46
CA VAL A 188 -0.48 6.38 -3.14
C VAL A 188 0.44 7.58 -3.34
N TYR A 189 0.04 8.69 -2.75
CA TYR A 189 0.86 9.88 -2.57
C TYR A 189 1.35 9.92 -1.12
N GLY A 190 2.63 10.14 -0.92
CA GLY A 190 3.25 10.23 0.40
C GLY A 190 4.02 11.53 0.55
N LEU A 191 3.87 12.18 1.69
CA LEU A 191 4.62 13.37 2.04
C LEU A 191 5.30 13.19 3.40
N LEU A 192 6.63 13.24 3.39
CA LEU A 192 7.46 13.34 4.59
C LEU A 192 7.63 14.82 4.94
N THR A 193 7.28 15.18 6.16
CA THR A 193 7.29 16.58 6.62
C THR A 193 7.45 16.67 8.13
N GLU A 194 7.73 17.86 8.65
CA GLU A 194 7.65 18.13 10.09
C GLU A 194 6.20 18.05 10.59
N PRO A 195 5.98 17.69 11.87
CA PRO A 195 4.64 17.47 12.43
C PRO A 195 3.69 18.67 12.29
N ASP A 196 4.21 19.86 12.49
CA ASP A 196 3.44 21.11 12.54
C ASP A 196 3.38 21.83 11.17
N SER A 197 3.78 21.14 10.10
CA SER A 197 3.70 21.74 8.78
C SER A 197 2.23 21.93 8.38
N ASP A 198 1.85 23.17 8.09
CA ASP A 198 0.54 23.56 7.55
C ASP A 198 0.29 23.06 6.12
N TYR A 199 1.00 22.01 5.74
CA TYR A 199 0.95 21.49 4.40
C TYR A 199 -0.49 21.08 4.06
N PRO A 200 -1.04 21.58 2.92
CA PRO A 200 -2.39 21.25 2.53
C PRO A 200 -2.47 19.78 2.15
N ILE A 201 -2.83 18.98 3.12
CA ILE A 201 -3.34 17.68 2.86
C ILE A 201 -4.81 17.87 2.56
N ASN A 202 -5.35 17.05 1.69
CA ASN A 202 -6.77 16.94 1.38
C ASN A 202 -7.66 16.61 2.61
N LEU A 203 -7.12 16.78 3.83
CA LEU A 203 -7.82 16.70 5.11
C LEU A 203 -8.67 17.94 5.41
N LYS A 204 -8.19 19.15 5.04
CA LYS A 204 -8.90 20.40 5.40
C LYS A 204 -10.28 20.50 4.75
N ASP A 205 -10.45 19.86 3.58
CA ASP A 205 -11.70 19.89 2.83
C ASP A 205 -12.55 18.62 3.03
N GLY A 206 -12.16 17.71 3.93
CA GLY A 206 -12.86 16.44 4.18
C GLY A 206 -12.79 15.46 2.99
N ILE A 207 -11.89 15.69 2.04
CA ILE A 207 -11.70 14.83 0.88
C ILE A 207 -11.10 13.49 1.31
N CYS A 208 -10.09 13.51 2.17
CA CYS A 208 -9.47 12.32 2.72
C CYS A 208 -9.88 12.12 4.19
N VAL A 209 -9.94 10.88 4.62
CA VAL A 209 -10.31 10.49 5.99
C VAL A 209 -9.19 9.66 6.58
N GLU A 210 -8.69 10.07 7.74
CA GLU A 210 -7.71 9.32 8.51
C GLU A 210 -8.30 8.03 9.08
N PHE A 211 -7.48 6.95 9.16
CA PHE A 211 -7.91 5.65 9.69
C PHE A 211 -6.76 4.86 10.34
#